data_2c05c14ea3a14d3d88532bc6f44f2661
#
_entry.id   2c05c14ea3a14d3d88532bc6f44f2661
#
_cell.length_a   1.000
_cell.length_b   1.000
_cell.length_c   1.000
_cell.angle_alpha   90.00
_cell.angle_beta   90.00
_cell.angle_gamma   90.00
#
_symmetry.space_group_name_H-M   'P 1'
#
loop_
_entity.id
_entity.type
_entity.pdbx_description
1 polymer ?
#
loop_
_entity_poly.entity_id
_entity_poly.type
_entity_poly.pdbx_seq_one_letter_code
_entity_poly.pdbx_strand_id
1 'polypeptide(L)'
;MPKSVCVLLLGTALLSCSDQKEIQITGTVRNLNGGMIVYQQSIAGMMNTKTIDTLQIQSDSTFTLTLPVEDYERVNFILYGKAVLGSVISKGGKIQLDVDATAQEPLAIQGVDEKAVAVSRLLNRLNAAVWDLRARRGDRWQIAKDTVATSVAQKLKEAAV
;
A
#
# COMPACT_ATOMS: atom_id res chain seq x y z
N MET A 1 66.48 2.18 24.86
CA MET A 1 65.14 2.81 24.84
C MET A 1 64.56 2.68 23.43
N PRO A 2 63.65 1.74 23.16
CA PRO A 2 62.96 1.67 21.88
C PRO A 2 61.66 2.47 21.92
N LYS A 3 61.47 3.34 20.93
CA LYS A 3 60.27 4.15 20.71
C LYS A 3 59.21 3.26 20.05
N SER A 4 58.13 2.98 20.77
CA SER A 4 56.93 2.33 20.22
C SER A 4 56.20 3.29 19.27
N VAL A 5 56.13 2.90 18.01
CA VAL A 5 55.28 3.54 17.01
C VAL A 5 53.92 2.85 17.04
N CYS A 6 52.92 3.52 17.61
CA CYS A 6 51.52 3.12 17.49
C CYS A 6 51.01 3.49 16.09
N VAL A 7 50.85 2.49 15.22
CA VAL A 7 50.15 2.64 13.95
C VAL A 7 48.65 2.54 14.21
N LEU A 8 47.99 3.69 14.17
CA LEU A 8 46.52 3.80 14.25
C LEU A 8 45.96 3.39 12.88
N LEU A 9 45.52 2.15 12.74
CA LEU A 9 44.71 1.72 11.59
C LEU A 9 43.31 2.31 11.72
N LEU A 10 43.10 3.44 11.07
CA LEU A 10 41.72 3.94 10.80
C LEU A 10 41.06 3.01 9.79
N GLY A 11 40.33 2.04 10.30
CA GLY A 11 39.37 1.28 9.50
C GLY A 11 38.21 2.18 9.05
N THR A 12 38.30 2.70 7.83
CA THR A 12 37.13 3.30 7.16
C THR A 12 36.12 2.20 6.87
N ALA A 13 35.19 2.00 7.79
CA ALA A 13 33.97 1.25 7.50
C ALA A 13 33.19 2.05 6.44
N LEU A 14 33.36 1.69 5.19
CA LEU A 14 32.47 2.11 4.12
C LEU A 14 31.09 1.49 4.44
N LEU A 15 30.29 2.23 5.20
CA LEU A 15 28.85 2.00 5.28
C LEU A 15 28.31 2.24 3.87
N SER A 16 28.28 1.17 3.09
CA SER A 16 27.48 1.12 1.87
C SER A 16 26.01 1.26 2.30
N CYS A 17 25.55 2.51 2.47
CA CYS A 17 24.14 2.81 2.45
C CYS A 17 23.65 2.48 1.03
N SER A 18 23.18 1.26 0.83
CA SER A 18 22.27 1.01 -0.28
C SER A 18 21.04 1.86 0.02
N ASP A 19 20.76 2.86 -0.80
CA ASP A 19 19.50 3.62 -0.80
C ASP A 19 18.35 2.69 -1.20
N GLN A 20 18.12 1.67 -0.37
CA GLN A 20 16.97 0.79 -0.55
C GLN A 20 15.74 1.62 -0.21
N LYS A 21 15.00 1.98 -1.24
CA LYS A 21 13.75 2.71 -1.05
C LYS A 21 12.78 1.81 -0.29
N GLU A 22 12.10 2.39 0.68
CA GLU A 22 11.11 1.68 1.49
C GLU A 22 9.81 2.47 1.53
N ILE A 23 8.69 1.73 1.58
CA ILE A 23 7.41 2.27 2.00
C ILE A 23 7.25 1.96 3.48
N GLN A 24 7.07 2.98 4.31
CA GLN A 24 6.69 2.85 5.70
C GLN A 24 5.22 3.21 5.85
N ILE A 25 4.39 2.24 6.18
CA ILE A 25 2.95 2.40 6.38
C ILE A 25 2.68 2.27 7.87
N THR A 26 2.14 3.33 8.47
CA THR A 26 1.70 3.33 9.87
C THR A 26 0.21 3.61 9.92
N GLY A 27 -0.48 3.13 10.95
CA GLY A 27 -1.89 3.46 11.04
C GLY A 27 -2.62 2.82 12.20
N THR A 28 -3.94 2.99 12.17
CA THR A 28 -4.87 2.43 13.14
C THR A 28 -5.89 1.53 12.47
N VAL A 29 -6.38 0.54 13.21
CA VAL A 29 -7.43 -0.38 12.74
C VAL A 29 -8.60 -0.33 13.71
N ARG A 30 -9.81 -0.13 13.16
CA ARG A 30 -11.05 -0.12 13.92
C ARG A 30 -12.02 -1.17 13.39
N ASN A 31 -12.93 -1.62 14.28
CA ASN A 31 -14.05 -2.49 13.94
C ASN A 31 -13.65 -3.84 13.29
N LEU A 32 -12.48 -4.37 13.63
CA LEU A 32 -11.95 -5.61 13.05
C LEU A 32 -12.76 -6.85 13.48
N ASN A 33 -13.42 -6.81 14.67
CA ASN A 33 -14.32 -7.87 15.18
C ASN A 33 -13.68 -9.28 15.14
N GLY A 34 -12.44 -9.39 15.61
CA GLY A 34 -11.70 -10.66 15.62
C GLY A 34 -11.21 -11.13 14.23
N GLY A 35 -11.39 -10.32 13.20
CA GLY A 35 -10.84 -10.60 11.86
C GLY A 35 -9.32 -10.43 11.80
N MET A 36 -8.74 -10.85 10.69
CA MET A 36 -7.32 -10.74 10.39
C MET A 36 -7.15 -9.96 9.09
N ILE A 37 -6.20 -9.02 9.07
CA ILE A 37 -5.84 -8.31 7.84
C ILE A 37 -4.58 -8.97 7.27
N VAL A 38 -4.65 -9.32 5.99
CA VAL A 38 -3.52 -9.77 5.18
C VAL A 38 -3.14 -8.63 4.25
N TYR A 39 -1.86 -8.34 4.11
CA TYR A 39 -1.38 -7.45 3.06
C TYR A 39 -0.74 -8.25 1.93
N GLN A 40 -0.85 -7.71 0.72
CA GLN A 40 -0.29 -8.28 -0.49
C GLN A 40 0.45 -7.18 -1.26
N GLN A 41 1.75 -7.35 -1.43
CA GLN A 41 2.60 -6.43 -2.20
C GLN A 41 2.79 -6.93 -3.62
N SER A 42 2.69 -6.02 -4.59
CA SER A 42 2.93 -6.30 -6.02
C SER A 42 3.45 -5.04 -6.72
N ILE A 43 4.14 -5.19 -7.84
CA ILE A 43 4.49 -4.06 -8.70
C ILE A 43 3.19 -3.46 -9.25
N ALA A 44 3.05 -2.14 -9.22
CA ALA A 44 1.87 -1.46 -9.72
C ALA A 44 1.68 -1.77 -11.22
N GLY A 45 0.46 -2.20 -11.59
CA GLY A 45 0.14 -2.61 -12.96
C GLY A 45 0.48 -4.06 -13.31
N MET A 46 1.14 -4.81 -12.43
CA MET A 46 1.41 -6.24 -12.63
C MET A 46 0.51 -7.11 -11.75
N MET A 47 0.24 -8.33 -12.19
CA MET A 47 -0.53 -9.32 -11.41
C MET A 47 0.37 -10.14 -10.46
N ASN A 48 1.68 -10.07 -10.64
CA ASN A 48 2.61 -10.87 -9.85
C ASN A 48 2.72 -10.31 -8.43
N THR A 49 2.39 -11.16 -7.46
CA THR A 49 2.57 -10.87 -6.04
C THR A 49 4.01 -11.10 -5.64
N LYS A 50 4.63 -10.11 -4.98
CA LYS A 50 5.96 -10.25 -4.38
C LYS A 50 5.88 -10.85 -2.98
N THR A 51 4.96 -10.36 -2.16
CA THR A 51 4.83 -10.73 -0.76
C THR A 51 3.36 -10.81 -0.38
N ILE A 52 3.02 -11.83 0.41
CA ILE A 52 1.74 -11.95 1.11
C ILE A 52 2.06 -12.29 2.55
N ASP A 53 1.54 -11.51 3.51
CA ASP A 53 1.72 -11.79 4.93
C ASP A 53 0.60 -11.17 5.76
N THR A 54 0.55 -11.52 7.03
CA THR A 54 -0.44 -11.00 7.99
C THR A 54 0.03 -9.68 8.59
N LEU A 55 -0.86 -8.68 8.60
CA LEU A 55 -0.58 -7.41 9.26
C LEU A 55 -0.57 -7.58 10.77
N GLN A 56 0.56 -7.29 11.39
CA GLN A 56 0.69 -7.35 12.85
C GLN A 56 0.07 -6.09 13.47
N ILE A 57 -1.05 -6.27 14.16
CA ILE A 57 -1.79 -5.19 14.83
C ILE A 57 -1.48 -5.27 16.31
N GLN A 58 -1.04 -4.15 16.91
CA GLN A 58 -0.70 -4.04 18.31
C GLN A 58 -1.97 -3.98 19.20
N SER A 59 -1.81 -4.14 20.51
CA SER A 59 -2.93 -4.13 21.47
C SER A 59 -3.69 -2.80 21.51
N ASP A 60 -3.04 -1.70 21.12
CA ASP A 60 -3.63 -0.36 20.99
C ASP A 60 -4.28 -0.11 19.62
N SER A 61 -4.46 -1.15 18.84
CA SER A 61 -5.01 -1.11 17.48
C SER A 61 -4.14 -0.37 16.46
N THR A 62 -2.88 -0.11 16.75
CA THR A 62 -1.92 0.47 15.80
C THR A 62 -1.16 -0.60 15.04
N PHE A 63 -0.58 -0.22 13.92
CA PHE A 63 0.36 -1.06 13.18
C PHE A 63 1.45 -0.24 12.50
N THR A 64 2.56 -0.91 12.21
CA THR A 64 3.64 -0.40 11.37
C THR A 64 4.05 -1.51 10.40
N LEU A 65 4.13 -1.17 9.12
CA LEU A 65 4.55 -2.06 8.05
C LEU A 65 5.62 -1.35 7.23
N THR A 66 6.80 -1.97 7.11
CA THR A 66 7.90 -1.47 6.29
C THR A 66 8.17 -2.47 5.17
N LEU A 67 8.13 -2.01 3.94
CA LEU A 67 8.30 -2.85 2.76
C LEU A 67 9.37 -2.27 1.84
N PRO A 68 10.33 -3.07 1.36
CA PRO A 68 11.27 -2.64 0.34
C PRO A 68 10.54 -2.42 -0.98
N VAL A 69 10.95 -1.36 -1.72
CA VAL A 69 10.37 -1.04 -3.02
C VAL A 69 11.45 -0.73 -4.04
N GLU A 70 11.22 -1.15 -5.26
CA GLU A 70 12.10 -0.84 -6.41
C GLU A 70 11.51 0.28 -7.27
N ASP A 71 10.19 0.27 -7.44
CA ASP A 71 9.45 1.22 -8.26
C ASP A 71 8.08 1.47 -7.60
N TYR A 72 7.10 1.97 -8.35
CA TYR A 72 5.73 2.05 -7.87
C TYR A 72 5.19 0.67 -7.55
N GLU A 73 4.88 0.46 -6.31
CA GLU A 73 4.30 -0.78 -5.81
C GLU A 73 2.89 -0.56 -5.28
N ARG A 74 2.09 -1.60 -5.39
CA ARG A 74 0.74 -1.64 -4.85
C ARG A 74 0.71 -2.58 -3.65
N VAL A 75 0.24 -2.08 -2.53
CA VAL A 75 -0.03 -2.85 -1.32
C VAL A 75 -1.53 -2.94 -1.12
N ASN A 76 -2.08 -4.13 -1.29
CA ASN A 76 -3.50 -4.42 -1.03
C ASN A 76 -3.67 -4.82 0.43
N PHE A 77 -4.71 -4.33 1.08
CA PHE A 77 -5.14 -4.74 2.41
C PHE A 77 -6.43 -5.55 2.28
N ILE A 78 -6.44 -6.76 2.81
CA ILE A 78 -7.50 -7.74 2.63
C ILE A 78 -7.96 -8.21 4.00
N LEU A 79 -9.24 -8.07 4.29
CA LEU A 79 -9.85 -8.72 5.45
C LEU A 79 -10.04 -10.19 5.11
N TYR A 80 -9.26 -11.06 5.77
CA TYR A 80 -9.18 -12.47 5.44
C TYR A 80 -10.56 -13.15 5.44
N GLY A 81 -10.84 -13.88 4.36
CA GLY A 81 -12.10 -14.57 4.15
C GLY A 81 -13.32 -13.68 3.87
N LYS A 82 -13.15 -12.35 3.74
CA LYS A 82 -14.27 -11.42 3.56
C LYS A 82 -14.12 -10.52 2.33
N ALA A 83 -13.23 -9.53 2.37
CA ALA A 83 -13.18 -8.49 1.34
C ALA A 83 -11.80 -7.83 1.22
N VAL A 84 -11.55 -7.23 0.07
CA VAL A 84 -10.45 -6.28 -0.11
C VAL A 84 -10.88 -4.95 0.52
N LEU A 85 -10.13 -4.51 1.53
CA LEU A 85 -10.36 -3.23 2.20
C LEU A 85 -9.92 -2.06 1.32
N GLY A 86 -8.85 -2.25 0.57
CA GLY A 86 -8.34 -1.26 -0.36
C GLY A 86 -6.87 -1.45 -0.68
N SER A 87 -6.32 -0.49 -1.43
CA SER A 87 -4.94 -0.53 -1.91
C SER A 87 -4.24 0.81 -1.69
N VAL A 88 -2.93 0.73 -1.47
CA VAL A 88 -2.01 1.87 -1.49
C VAL A 88 -1.04 1.68 -2.64
N ILE A 89 -0.77 2.75 -3.40
CA ILE A 89 0.28 2.78 -4.42
C ILE A 89 1.33 3.79 -3.99
N SER A 90 2.60 3.39 -3.98
CA SER A 90 3.72 4.28 -3.68
C SER A 90 5.03 3.74 -4.26
N LYS A 91 6.01 4.61 -4.41
CA LYS A 91 7.41 4.27 -4.76
C LYS A 91 8.38 4.51 -3.59
N GLY A 92 7.85 4.59 -2.38
CA GLY A 92 8.60 4.85 -1.15
C GLY A 92 7.99 5.95 -0.30
N GLY A 93 8.60 6.19 0.87
CA GLY A 93 8.19 7.22 1.80
C GLY A 93 7.19 6.77 2.85
N LYS A 94 6.65 7.73 3.60
CA LYS A 94 5.76 7.49 4.74
C LYS A 94 4.31 7.66 4.34
N ILE A 95 3.48 6.70 4.73
CA ILE A 95 2.04 6.67 4.51
C ILE A 95 1.36 6.40 5.84
N GLN A 96 0.31 7.14 6.12
CA GLN A 96 -0.58 6.89 7.25
C GLN A 96 -1.91 6.35 6.73
N LEU A 97 -2.39 5.28 7.36
CA LEU A 97 -3.67 4.64 7.07
C LEU A 97 -4.55 4.61 8.30
N ASP A 98 -5.79 5.06 8.15
CA ASP A 98 -6.85 4.72 9.08
C ASP A 98 -7.75 3.67 8.43
N VAL A 99 -7.83 2.50 9.04
CA VAL A 99 -8.61 1.37 8.56
C VAL A 99 -9.86 1.21 9.41
N ASP A 100 -11.03 1.25 8.78
CA ASP A 100 -12.29 0.89 9.40
C ASP A 100 -12.92 -0.28 8.64
N ALA A 101 -12.87 -1.48 9.22
CA ALA A 101 -13.29 -2.70 8.55
C ALA A 101 -14.79 -2.78 8.21
N THR A 102 -15.60 -1.84 8.72
CA THR A 102 -17.05 -1.79 8.50
C THR A 102 -17.49 -0.59 7.64
N ALA A 103 -16.58 0.33 7.36
CA ALA A 103 -16.91 1.52 6.58
C ALA A 103 -17.10 1.19 5.07
N GLN A 104 -17.87 2.02 4.39
CA GLN A 104 -18.05 1.92 2.93
C GLN A 104 -16.75 2.24 2.18
N GLU A 105 -15.95 3.19 2.67
CA GLU A 105 -14.57 3.46 2.24
C GLU A 105 -13.64 3.04 3.39
N PRO A 106 -13.18 1.77 3.43
CA PRO A 106 -12.45 1.24 4.60
C PRO A 106 -11.07 1.86 4.84
N LEU A 107 -10.44 2.47 3.83
CA LEU A 107 -9.10 3.06 3.96
C LEU A 107 -9.13 4.58 3.79
N ALA A 108 -8.81 5.32 4.85
CA ALA A 108 -8.41 6.71 4.75
C ALA A 108 -6.88 6.79 4.64
N ILE A 109 -6.38 7.39 3.55
CA ILE A 109 -4.95 7.41 3.19
C ILE A 109 -4.42 8.82 3.28
N GLN A 110 -3.27 9.00 3.96
CA GLN A 110 -2.50 10.24 4.00
C GLN A 110 -1.02 9.91 3.72
N GLY A 111 -0.27 10.82 3.13
CA GLY A 111 1.14 10.60 2.85
C GLY A 111 1.83 11.78 2.22
N VAL A 112 3.15 11.71 2.13
CA VAL A 112 4.00 12.79 1.62
C VAL A 112 3.88 12.96 0.11
N ASP A 113 3.68 11.85 -0.63
CA ASP A 113 3.46 11.87 -2.07
C ASP A 113 1.96 12.05 -2.38
N GLU A 114 1.52 13.28 -2.54
CA GLU A 114 0.12 13.63 -2.81
C GLU A 114 -0.42 12.97 -4.08
N LYS A 115 0.41 12.78 -5.11
CA LYS A 115 0.00 12.11 -6.36
C LYS A 115 -0.27 10.64 -6.12
N ALA A 116 0.62 9.93 -5.43
CA ALA A 116 0.42 8.53 -5.07
C ALA A 116 -0.81 8.33 -4.17
N VAL A 117 -1.03 9.24 -3.22
CA VAL A 117 -2.23 9.24 -2.36
C VAL A 117 -3.49 9.46 -3.19
N ALA A 118 -3.51 10.42 -4.10
CA ALA A 118 -4.65 10.69 -4.98
C ALA A 118 -4.98 9.48 -5.88
N VAL A 119 -3.98 8.85 -6.48
CA VAL A 119 -4.14 7.62 -7.29
C VAL A 119 -4.69 6.48 -6.45
N SER A 120 -4.16 6.28 -5.24
CA SER A 120 -4.62 5.24 -4.32
C SER A 120 -6.10 5.44 -3.94
N ARG A 121 -6.49 6.66 -3.60
CA ARG A 121 -7.89 7.02 -3.29
C ARG A 121 -8.81 6.78 -4.48
N LEU A 122 -8.39 7.20 -5.68
CA LEU A 122 -9.17 6.99 -6.90
C LEU A 122 -9.37 5.50 -7.19
N LEU A 123 -8.31 4.70 -7.06
CA LEU A 123 -8.37 3.24 -7.25
C LEU A 123 -9.33 2.58 -6.26
N ASN A 124 -9.29 2.99 -4.99
CA ASN A 124 -10.17 2.44 -3.95
C ASN A 124 -11.64 2.77 -4.23
N ARG A 125 -11.96 4.01 -4.58
CA ARG A 125 -13.32 4.42 -4.97
C ARG A 125 -13.82 3.68 -6.17
N LEU A 126 -12.95 3.45 -7.16
CA LEU A 126 -13.29 2.68 -8.33
C LEU A 126 -13.61 1.23 -7.98
N ASN A 127 -12.77 0.60 -7.18
CA ASN A 127 -13.00 -0.77 -6.73
C ASN A 127 -14.33 -0.88 -5.97
N ALA A 128 -14.60 0.06 -5.07
CA ALA A 128 -15.88 0.12 -4.34
C ALA A 128 -17.07 0.23 -5.30
N ALA A 129 -17.00 1.11 -6.30
CA ALA A 129 -18.05 1.27 -7.31
C ALA A 129 -18.26 0.01 -8.16
N VAL A 130 -17.19 -0.67 -8.54
CA VAL A 130 -17.25 -1.95 -9.28
C VAL A 130 -17.92 -3.04 -8.44
N TRP A 131 -17.59 -3.14 -7.16
CA TRP A 131 -18.21 -4.11 -6.26
C TRP A 131 -19.69 -3.82 -6.02
N ASP A 132 -20.08 -2.55 -5.85
CA ASP A 132 -21.48 -2.14 -5.74
C ASP A 132 -22.28 -2.49 -7.01
N LEU A 133 -21.70 -2.23 -8.18
CA LEU A 133 -22.32 -2.59 -9.46
C LEU A 133 -22.46 -4.11 -9.62
N ARG A 134 -21.49 -4.90 -9.18
CA ARG A 134 -21.58 -6.37 -9.17
C ARG A 134 -22.70 -6.86 -8.26
N ALA A 135 -22.81 -6.31 -7.05
CA ALA A 135 -23.85 -6.67 -6.10
C ALA A 135 -25.27 -6.35 -6.65
N ARG A 136 -25.43 -5.26 -7.39
CA ARG A 136 -26.73 -4.83 -7.92
C ARG A 136 -27.17 -5.48 -9.24
N ARG A 137 -26.24 -5.95 -10.08
CA ARG A 137 -26.54 -6.33 -11.47
C ARG A 137 -26.33 -7.81 -11.82
N GLY A 138 -25.79 -8.62 -10.94
CA GLY A 138 -25.51 -10.04 -11.25
C GLY A 138 -24.73 -10.17 -12.58
N ASP A 139 -25.18 -11.06 -13.49
CA ASP A 139 -24.47 -11.38 -14.73
C ASP A 139 -24.39 -10.27 -15.79
N ARG A 140 -25.07 -9.13 -15.59
CA ARG A 140 -25.00 -7.97 -16.53
C ARG A 140 -23.75 -7.09 -16.33
N TRP A 141 -22.85 -7.51 -15.50
CA TRP A 141 -21.67 -6.71 -15.16
C TRP A 141 -20.67 -6.52 -16.31
N GLN A 142 -20.71 -7.37 -17.33
CA GLN A 142 -19.83 -7.26 -18.50
C GLN A 142 -19.96 -5.89 -19.20
N ILE A 143 -21.17 -5.39 -19.35
CA ILE A 143 -21.45 -4.08 -20.00
C ILE A 143 -20.97 -2.91 -19.12
N ALA A 144 -21.11 -3.02 -17.80
CA ALA A 144 -20.65 -2.00 -16.87
C ALA A 144 -19.10 -1.90 -16.82
N LYS A 145 -18.40 -3.00 -17.08
CA LYS A 145 -16.93 -3.08 -17.11
C LYS A 145 -16.34 -2.14 -18.14
N ASP A 146 -16.88 -2.11 -19.34
CA ASP A 146 -16.34 -1.28 -20.43
C ASP A 146 -16.58 0.22 -20.17
N THR A 147 -17.73 0.58 -19.63
CA THR A 147 -18.06 1.97 -19.28
C THR A 147 -17.19 2.49 -18.13
N VAL A 148 -16.97 1.67 -17.10
CA VAL A 148 -16.13 2.03 -15.95
C VAL A 148 -14.66 2.11 -16.35
N ALA A 149 -14.16 1.15 -17.15
CA ALA A 149 -12.78 1.16 -17.64
C ALA A 149 -12.49 2.41 -18.47
N THR A 150 -13.42 2.82 -19.33
CA THR A 150 -13.32 4.04 -20.14
C THR A 150 -13.28 5.30 -19.27
N SER A 151 -14.19 5.40 -18.29
CA SER A 151 -14.23 6.54 -17.36
C SER A 151 -12.95 6.67 -16.52
N VAL A 152 -12.35 5.54 -16.12
CA VAL A 152 -11.09 5.53 -15.38
C VAL A 152 -9.92 5.93 -16.24
N ALA A 153 -9.81 5.36 -17.43
CA ALA A 153 -8.75 5.72 -18.38
C ALA A 153 -8.76 7.22 -18.69
N GLN A 154 -9.95 7.82 -18.78
CA GLN A 154 -10.10 9.25 -19.00
C GLN A 154 -9.65 10.06 -17.78
N LYS A 155 -10.09 9.71 -16.57
CA LYS A 155 -9.69 10.41 -15.33
C LYS A 155 -8.20 10.24 -15.01
N LEU A 156 -7.61 9.10 -15.32
CA LEU A 156 -6.16 8.91 -15.18
C LEU A 156 -5.37 9.78 -16.18
N LYS A 157 -5.88 9.97 -17.40
CA LYS A 157 -5.29 10.92 -18.37
C LYS A 157 -5.36 12.37 -17.87
N GLU A 158 -6.50 12.78 -17.32
CA GLU A 158 -6.69 14.12 -16.76
C GLU A 158 -5.81 14.38 -15.52
N ALA A 159 -5.52 13.36 -14.72
CA ALA A 159 -4.65 13.46 -13.54
C ALA A 159 -3.14 13.40 -13.88
N ALA A 160 -2.77 12.99 -15.09
CA ALA A 160 -1.38 12.87 -15.53
C ALA A 160 -0.85 14.14 -16.24
N VAL A 161 -1.68 15.17 -16.44
CA VAL A 161 -1.34 16.50 -16.95
C VAL A 161 -1.15 17.45 -15.78
#